data_ac42f43a68cc078e88a460496f91575c
#
_entry.id   ac42f43a68cc078e88a460496f91575c
#
_cell.length_a   1.000
_cell.length_b   1.000
_cell.length_c   1.000
_cell.angle_alpha   90.00
_cell.angle_beta   90.00
_cell.angle_gamma   90.00
#
_symmetry.space_group_name_H-M   'P 1'
#
loop_
_entity.id
_entity.type
_entity.pdbx_description
1 polymer ?
#
loop_
_entity_poly.entity_id
_entity_poly.type
_entity_poly.pdbx_seq_one_letter_code
_entity_poly.pdbx_strand_id
1 'polypeptide(L)'
;MHTGQDRRKYGRAHNAVHDWVGGSMIPYTSPNDPIFWFHHSQVDRLFYTWQVRTNCYAGCYHPIDHDPTITKHTPAAVWQYGEWRIPGHHWSDWMYPWWVRPRDVFDSYNSLVGYNYV
;
A
#
# COMPACT_ATOMS: atom_id res chain seq x y z
N MET A 1 -2.03 -15.70 12.18
CA MET A 1 -2.80 -14.44 12.24
C MET A 1 -1.86 -13.29 12.57
N HIS A 2 -1.64 -12.38 11.66
CA HIS A 2 -0.90 -11.16 11.96
C HIS A 2 -1.84 -10.20 12.68
N THR A 3 -1.56 -9.94 13.94
CA THR A 3 -2.38 -9.06 14.79
C THR A 3 -2.26 -7.60 14.33
N GLY A 4 -3.28 -6.80 14.59
CA GLY A 4 -3.29 -5.37 14.23
C GLY A 4 -2.15 -4.53 14.83
N GLN A 5 -1.34 -5.10 15.72
CA GLN A 5 -0.12 -4.50 16.25
C GLN A 5 1.02 -4.44 15.23
N ASP A 6 1.13 -5.44 14.34
CA ASP A 6 2.17 -5.46 13.32
C ASP A 6 1.96 -4.37 12.27
N ARG A 7 0.72 -4.12 11.88
CA ARG A 7 0.39 -3.06 10.92
C ARG A 7 0.78 -1.66 11.42
N ARG A 8 0.55 -1.38 12.71
CA ARG A 8 0.93 -0.10 13.33
C ARG A 8 2.44 0.10 13.36
N LYS A 9 3.20 -0.97 13.54
CA LYS A 9 4.66 -0.91 13.59
C LYS A 9 5.28 -0.55 12.23
N TYR A 10 4.81 -1.17 11.17
CA TYR A 10 5.30 -0.87 9.81
C TYR A 10 4.82 0.49 9.29
N GLY A 11 3.58 0.87 9.57
CA GLY A 11 3.09 2.20 9.24
C GLY A 11 3.86 3.33 9.95
N ARG A 12 4.30 3.10 11.19
CA ARG A 12 5.15 4.05 11.91
C ARG A 12 6.53 4.20 11.26
N ALA A 13 7.15 3.11 10.84
CA ALA A 13 8.45 3.16 10.17
C ALA A 13 8.37 3.88 8.82
N HIS A 14 7.31 3.64 8.05
CA HIS A 14 7.04 4.35 6.81
C HIS A 14 6.88 5.87 7.05
N ASN A 15 5.97 6.24 7.94
CA ASN A 15 5.67 7.66 8.20
C ASN A 15 6.85 8.40 8.83
N ALA A 16 7.64 7.73 9.68
CA ALA A 16 8.80 8.34 10.33
C ALA A 16 9.83 8.87 9.32
N VAL A 17 10.01 8.21 8.18
CA VAL A 17 10.91 8.70 7.13
C VAL A 17 10.34 9.95 6.45
N HIS A 18 9.04 9.95 6.15
CA HIS A 18 8.37 11.14 5.60
C HIS A 18 8.53 12.34 6.53
N ASP A 19 8.28 12.16 7.83
CA ASP A 19 8.40 13.21 8.84
C ASP A 19 9.85 13.66 9.03
N TRP A 20 10.80 12.71 9.01
CA TRP A 20 12.22 13.01 9.20
C TRP A 20 12.80 13.83 8.05
N VAL A 21 12.47 13.50 6.81
CA VAL A 21 12.89 14.27 5.64
C VAL A 21 12.19 15.62 5.60
N GLY A 22 10.90 15.66 5.92
CA GLY A 22 10.11 16.89 5.95
C GLY A 22 9.81 17.47 4.57
N GLY A 23 9.46 18.73 4.53
CA GLY A 23 9.20 19.46 3.28
C GLY A 23 8.14 18.80 2.41
N SER A 24 8.45 18.55 1.16
CA SER A 24 7.54 17.91 0.19
C SER A 24 7.16 16.48 0.57
N MET A 25 7.97 15.81 1.42
CA MET A 25 7.70 14.44 1.85
C MET A 25 6.55 14.30 2.85
N ILE A 26 6.07 15.38 3.47
CA ILE A 26 4.98 15.34 4.46
C ILE A 26 3.61 15.22 3.80
N PRO A 27 3.21 16.13 2.86
CA PRO A 27 1.89 16.08 2.25
C PRO A 27 1.79 15.05 1.13
N TYR A 28 0.59 14.91 0.56
CA TYR A 28 0.33 14.02 -0.58
C TYR A 28 1.14 14.38 -1.86
N THR A 29 1.85 15.49 -1.86
CA THR A 29 2.80 15.87 -2.92
C THR A 29 4.16 15.17 -2.78
N SER A 30 4.34 14.33 -1.77
CA SER A 30 5.60 13.62 -1.49
C SER A 30 6.24 12.90 -2.70
N PRO A 31 5.50 12.37 -3.69
CA PRO A 31 6.12 11.80 -4.90
C PRO A 31 6.93 12.78 -5.75
N ASN A 32 6.80 14.08 -5.52
CA ASN A 32 7.61 15.12 -6.19
C ASN A 32 9.05 15.19 -5.64
N ASP A 33 9.30 14.59 -4.47
CA ASP A 33 10.64 14.50 -3.89
C ASP A 33 11.32 13.21 -4.38
N PRO A 34 12.55 13.26 -4.92
CA PRO A 34 13.27 12.04 -5.33
C PRO A 34 13.45 11.00 -4.24
N ILE A 35 13.56 11.42 -2.98
CA ILE A 35 13.68 10.52 -1.81
C ILE A 35 12.47 9.62 -1.66
N PHE A 36 11.28 10.06 -2.07
CA PHE A 36 10.07 9.25 -2.05
C PHE A 36 10.28 7.87 -2.71
N TRP A 37 10.90 7.85 -3.87
CA TRP A 37 11.06 6.63 -4.66
C TRP A 37 12.06 5.66 -4.02
N PHE A 38 13.12 6.17 -3.41
CA PHE A 38 14.06 5.35 -2.64
C PHE A 38 13.41 4.80 -1.38
N HIS A 39 12.65 5.63 -0.66
CA HIS A 39 11.93 5.23 0.53
C HIS A 39 10.91 4.13 0.21
N HIS A 40 10.09 4.32 -0.82
CA HIS A 40 9.08 3.34 -1.20
C HIS A 40 9.66 2.06 -1.81
N SER A 41 10.81 2.11 -2.46
CA SER A 41 11.54 0.89 -2.84
C SER A 41 11.97 0.08 -1.62
N GLN A 42 12.40 0.74 -0.53
CA GLN A 42 12.71 0.05 0.72
C GLN A 42 11.47 -0.50 1.41
N VAL A 43 10.35 0.22 1.40
CA VAL A 43 9.08 -0.27 1.94
C VAL A 43 8.64 -1.53 1.18
N ASP A 44 8.73 -1.52 -0.12
CA ASP A 44 8.39 -2.66 -0.98
C ASP A 44 9.32 -3.86 -0.72
N ARG A 45 10.63 -3.61 -0.54
CA ARG A 45 11.58 -4.64 -0.15
C ARG A 45 11.25 -5.29 1.19
N LEU A 46 10.80 -4.51 2.16
CA LEU A 46 10.36 -5.03 3.46
C LEU A 46 9.09 -5.89 3.31
N PHE A 47 8.17 -5.47 2.46
CA PHE A 47 6.98 -6.25 2.13
C PHE A 47 7.35 -7.58 1.45
N TYR A 48 8.22 -7.55 0.46
CA TYR A 48 8.75 -8.76 -0.18
C TYR A 48 9.41 -9.70 0.84
N THR A 49 10.25 -9.17 1.72
CA THR A 49 10.91 -9.97 2.77
C THR A 49 9.89 -10.64 3.69
N TRP A 50 8.82 -9.92 4.03
CA TRP A 50 7.71 -10.48 4.81
C TRP A 50 6.99 -11.59 4.04
N GLN A 51 6.69 -11.40 2.76
CA GLN A 51 6.07 -12.43 1.93
C GLN A 51 6.90 -13.72 1.90
N VAL A 52 8.20 -13.60 1.69
CA VAL A 52 9.11 -14.76 1.66
C VAL A 52 9.13 -15.48 3.01
N ARG A 53 9.25 -14.74 4.11
CA ARG A 53 9.33 -15.32 5.46
C ARG A 53 8.04 -15.99 5.91
N THR A 54 6.91 -15.49 5.47
CA THR A 54 5.59 -16.00 5.87
C THR A 54 4.98 -16.93 4.84
N ASN A 55 5.63 -17.09 3.68
CA ASN A 55 5.06 -17.75 2.51
C ASN A 55 3.66 -17.21 2.15
N CYS A 56 3.51 -15.89 2.28
CA CYS A 56 2.25 -15.17 2.11
C CYS A 56 2.30 -14.28 0.86
N TYR A 57 1.80 -14.81 -0.23
CA TYR A 57 1.69 -14.11 -1.51
C TYR A 57 0.24 -13.71 -1.78
N ALA A 58 -0.12 -13.48 -3.02
CA ALA A 58 -1.43 -12.98 -3.43
C ALA A 58 -2.64 -13.74 -2.88
N GLY A 59 -2.47 -15.00 -2.48
CA GLY A 59 -3.56 -15.82 -1.95
C GLY A 59 -3.89 -15.60 -0.47
N CYS A 60 -3.05 -14.91 0.30
CA CYS A 60 -3.23 -14.77 1.75
C CYS A 60 -3.16 -13.32 2.27
N TYR A 61 -2.78 -12.37 1.43
CA TYR A 61 -2.73 -10.96 1.78
C TYR A 61 -3.68 -10.18 0.89
N HIS A 62 -4.55 -9.43 1.52
CA HIS A 62 -5.40 -8.47 0.85
C HIS A 62 -5.32 -7.13 1.58
N PRO A 63 -5.37 -5.99 0.86
CA PRO A 63 -5.66 -4.71 1.48
C PRO A 63 -6.96 -4.81 2.29
N ILE A 64 -7.14 -3.91 3.23
CA ILE A 64 -8.37 -3.87 4.03
C ILE A 64 -9.54 -3.63 3.07
N ASP A 65 -10.46 -4.59 3.00
CA ASP A 65 -11.66 -4.48 2.18
C ASP A 65 -12.62 -3.41 2.72
N HIS A 66 -12.60 -3.23 4.05
CA HIS A 66 -13.41 -2.23 4.74
C HIS A 66 -12.58 -1.49 5.78
N ASP A 67 -12.51 -0.17 5.66
CA ASP A 67 -11.91 0.70 6.65
C ASP A 67 -13.02 1.49 7.37
N PRO A 68 -13.31 1.20 8.64
CA PRO A 68 -14.39 1.85 9.39
C PRO A 68 -14.12 3.34 9.64
N THR A 69 -12.93 3.84 9.40
CA THR A 69 -12.62 5.27 9.51
C THR A 69 -13.06 6.06 8.28
N ILE A 70 -13.29 5.38 7.16
CA ILE A 70 -13.79 6.03 5.94
C ILE A 70 -15.31 6.13 6.02
N THR A 71 -15.81 7.35 5.98
CA THR A 71 -17.22 7.68 6.06
C THR A 71 -17.63 8.58 4.90
N LYS A 72 -18.93 8.88 4.81
CA LYS A 72 -19.45 9.85 3.82
C LYS A 72 -18.83 11.26 3.92
N HIS A 73 -18.15 11.56 5.03
CA HIS A 73 -17.49 12.85 5.27
C HIS A 73 -15.99 12.80 4.95
N THR A 74 -15.45 11.63 4.66
CA THR A 74 -14.04 11.47 4.28
C THR A 74 -13.83 12.06 2.87
N PRO A 75 -12.88 12.96 2.67
CA PRO A 75 -12.58 13.51 1.35
C PRO A 75 -12.32 12.41 0.32
N ALA A 76 -12.85 12.58 -0.88
CA ALA A 76 -12.78 11.62 -1.99
C ALA A 76 -13.48 10.27 -1.73
N ALA A 77 -14.18 10.09 -0.61
CA ALA A 77 -14.96 8.88 -0.38
C ALA A 77 -16.17 8.80 -1.32
N VAL A 78 -16.38 7.61 -1.89
CA VAL A 78 -17.54 7.28 -2.71
C VAL A 78 -18.27 6.09 -2.11
N TRP A 79 -19.59 6.04 -2.31
CA TRP A 79 -20.38 4.88 -1.95
C TRP A 79 -20.28 3.84 -3.06
N GLN A 80 -19.68 2.69 -2.76
CA GLN A 80 -19.48 1.64 -3.75
C GLN A 80 -19.47 0.27 -3.05
N TYR A 81 -20.09 -0.72 -3.66
CA TYR A 81 -20.18 -2.08 -3.13
C TYR A 81 -20.79 -2.18 -1.71
N GLY A 82 -21.69 -1.25 -1.35
CA GLY A 82 -22.37 -1.26 -0.05
C GLY A 82 -21.61 -0.60 1.10
N GLU A 83 -20.52 0.12 0.82
CA GLU A 83 -19.70 0.80 1.81
C GLU A 83 -19.14 2.14 1.31
N TRP A 84 -18.71 2.99 2.24
CA TRP A 84 -17.93 4.19 1.93
C TRP A 84 -16.45 3.80 1.78
N ARG A 85 -15.85 4.16 0.64
CA ARG A 85 -14.49 3.80 0.34
C ARG A 85 -13.80 4.84 -0.52
N ILE A 86 -12.48 4.86 -0.47
CA ILE A 86 -11.66 5.64 -1.39
C ILE A 86 -11.32 4.75 -2.59
N PRO A 87 -11.65 5.16 -3.82
CA PRO A 87 -11.29 4.40 -5.03
C PRO A 87 -9.80 4.10 -5.08
N GLY A 88 -9.44 2.88 -5.49
CA GLY A 88 -8.05 2.41 -5.54
C GLY A 88 -7.54 1.77 -4.25
N HIS A 89 -8.31 1.78 -3.16
CA HIS A 89 -7.94 1.15 -1.89
C HIS A 89 -8.36 -0.31 -1.78
N HIS A 90 -9.20 -0.79 -2.68
CA HIS A 90 -9.57 -2.20 -2.70
C HIS A 90 -8.63 -3.00 -3.60
N TRP A 91 -8.33 -4.23 -3.23
CA TRP A 91 -7.42 -5.10 -3.97
C TRP A 91 -7.84 -5.38 -5.43
N SER A 92 -9.10 -5.21 -5.75
CA SER A 92 -9.68 -5.41 -7.09
C SER A 92 -9.93 -4.12 -7.86
N ASP A 93 -9.66 -2.94 -7.29
CA ASP A 93 -9.84 -1.67 -7.98
C ASP A 93 -8.79 -1.45 -9.06
N TRP A 94 -9.20 -0.89 -10.19
CA TRP A 94 -8.28 -0.52 -11.25
C TRP A 94 -7.46 0.71 -10.88
N MET A 95 -6.14 0.61 -10.97
CA MET A 95 -5.22 1.72 -10.79
C MET A 95 -5.04 2.45 -12.12
N TYR A 96 -5.85 3.45 -12.34
CA TYR A 96 -5.78 4.29 -13.53
C TYR A 96 -4.47 5.12 -13.55
N PRO A 97 -3.80 5.32 -14.70
CA PRO A 97 -4.17 4.94 -16.07
C PRO A 97 -3.60 3.59 -16.54
N TRP A 98 -2.94 2.83 -15.70
CA TRP A 98 -2.21 1.63 -16.13
C TRP A 98 -3.05 0.37 -16.29
N TRP A 99 -4.32 0.38 -15.89
CA TRP A 99 -5.21 -0.78 -15.96
C TRP A 99 -4.64 -2.02 -15.25
N VAL A 100 -4.05 -1.79 -14.11
CA VAL A 100 -3.50 -2.80 -13.20
C VAL A 100 -4.24 -2.69 -11.88
N ARG A 101 -4.47 -3.79 -11.21
CA ARG A 101 -5.09 -3.83 -9.88
C ARG A 101 -4.05 -4.17 -8.82
N PRO A 102 -4.20 -3.76 -7.56
CA PRO A 102 -3.30 -4.17 -6.49
C PRO A 102 -3.04 -5.67 -6.47
N ARG A 103 -4.08 -6.50 -6.65
CA ARG A 103 -3.94 -7.97 -6.69
C ARG A 103 -3.05 -8.49 -7.80
N ASP A 104 -2.93 -7.77 -8.90
CA ASP A 104 -2.13 -8.20 -10.05
C ASP A 104 -0.62 -8.00 -9.80
N VAL A 105 -0.25 -7.26 -8.75
CA VAL A 105 1.14 -6.92 -8.40
C VAL A 105 1.54 -7.34 -6.98
N PHE A 106 0.71 -8.08 -6.25
CA PHE A 106 1.04 -8.52 -4.88
C PHE A 106 2.21 -9.49 -4.84
N ASP A 107 2.31 -10.38 -5.80
CA ASP A 107 3.45 -11.27 -5.97
C ASP A 107 4.42 -10.66 -6.97
N SER A 108 5.43 -9.97 -6.47
CA SER A 108 6.38 -9.25 -7.31
C SER A 108 7.17 -10.16 -8.26
N TYR A 109 7.39 -11.42 -7.90
CA TYR A 109 8.13 -12.36 -8.72
C TYR A 109 7.32 -12.94 -9.88
N ASN A 110 6.05 -13.30 -9.63
CA ASN A 110 5.17 -13.94 -10.60
C ASN A 110 4.13 -12.99 -11.20
N SER A 111 4.17 -11.70 -10.84
CA SER A 111 3.24 -10.70 -11.32
C SER A 111 3.64 -10.11 -12.68
N LEU A 112 2.81 -9.21 -13.17
CA LEU A 112 3.07 -8.44 -14.40
C LEU A 112 4.38 -7.64 -14.34
N VAL A 113 4.85 -7.28 -13.15
CA VAL A 113 6.07 -6.48 -12.96
C VAL A 113 7.35 -7.32 -12.90
N GLY A 114 7.26 -8.59 -12.49
CA GLY A 114 8.32 -9.59 -12.63
C GLY A 114 9.68 -9.20 -12.05
N TYR A 115 9.76 -8.74 -10.79
CA TYR A 115 11.01 -8.42 -10.12
C TYR A 115 11.15 -9.15 -8.79
N ASN A 116 12.38 -9.22 -8.28
CA ASN A 116 12.66 -9.69 -6.92
C ASN A 116 13.77 -8.85 -6.27
N TYR A 117 14.00 -9.09 -4.99
CA TYR A 117 15.10 -8.51 -4.22
C TYR A 117 16.14 -9.57 -3.90
N VAL A 118 17.37 -9.22 -4.14
CA VAL A 118 18.54 -10.04 -3.79
C VAL A 118 19.11 -9.64 -2.44
#